data_596d96a5e9de3d56ebdda4cf36233bc8
#
_entry.id   596d96a5e9de3d56ebdda4cf36233bc8
#
_cell.length_a   1.000
_cell.length_b   1.000
_cell.length_c   1.000
_cell.angle_alpha   90.00
_cell.angle_beta   90.00
_cell.angle_gamma   90.00
#
_symmetry.space_group_name_H-M   'P 1'
#
loop_
_entity.id
_entity.type
_entity.pdbx_description
1 polymer ?
#
loop_
_entity_poly.entity_id
_entity_poly.type
_entity_poly.pdbx_seq_one_letter_code
_entity_poly.pdbx_strand_id
1 'polypeptide(L)'
;MRRLAAAVLAVAVAGCGVGPGERSEGEASLIVTRDYGSETILEATVVDPSESETVVRFLDRESEITTRYGGNFVHSIEGLAGEYRDGRALDWFFYVDGLWSGLGAGEREVSAGQRIWWDYRDWTTATRVPVVVGSWPEPLAPRAAVSCRAPASTCDRVSAQLADAGVEAGSGGSLPRVLVGPWAQLRDDDAAALLEDGPQASGVFARFGDHGLVALDVGGEPAGTYRDGAGLVAAVRDGEEPPTWLVTGTDDRGVGAAAELLDAGQLERRYAVMTAGGEVAALPVVEAG
;
A
#
# COMPACT_ATOMS: atom_id res chain seq x y z
N MET A 1 -0.66 -83.48 14.40
CA MET A 1 -0.41 -82.54 13.26
C MET A 1 -0.89 -81.16 13.70
N ARG A 2 0.02 -80.32 14.17
CA ARG A 2 -0.22 -78.94 14.63
C ARG A 2 0.12 -77.97 13.45
N ARG A 3 -0.86 -77.31 12.95
CA ARG A 3 -0.66 -76.26 11.92
C ARG A 3 -0.32 -74.91 12.64
N LEU A 4 0.92 -74.43 12.47
CA LEU A 4 1.33 -73.10 12.84
C LEU A 4 0.80 -72.10 11.82
N ALA A 5 -0.02 -71.18 12.23
CA ALA A 5 -0.42 -70.04 11.41
C ALA A 5 0.57 -68.90 11.67
N ALA A 6 1.29 -68.45 10.62
CA ALA A 6 2.17 -67.32 10.68
C ALA A 6 1.32 -66.03 10.45
N ALA A 7 1.25 -65.18 11.43
CA ALA A 7 0.66 -63.85 11.29
C ALA A 7 1.70 -62.87 10.71
N VAL A 8 1.44 -62.36 9.53
CA VAL A 8 2.24 -61.30 8.91
C VAL A 8 1.74 -59.96 9.45
N LEU A 9 2.58 -59.29 10.25
CA LEU A 9 2.33 -57.96 10.77
C LEU A 9 2.74 -56.93 9.69
N ALA A 10 1.78 -56.33 9.02
CA ALA A 10 2.03 -55.21 8.10
C ALA A 10 2.24 -53.92 8.91
N VAL A 11 3.49 -53.44 8.96
CA VAL A 11 3.82 -52.12 9.50
C VAL A 11 3.49 -51.06 8.46
N ALA A 12 2.41 -50.31 8.66
CA ALA A 12 2.14 -49.12 7.91
C ALA A 12 3.10 -48.02 8.36
N VAL A 13 4.06 -47.66 7.53
CA VAL A 13 4.91 -46.49 7.72
C VAL A 13 4.06 -45.27 7.33
N ALA A 14 3.51 -44.57 8.33
CA ALA A 14 2.95 -43.25 8.12
C ALA A 14 4.11 -42.29 7.82
N GLY A 15 4.41 -42.10 6.57
CA GLY A 15 5.30 -41.02 6.10
C GLY A 15 4.67 -39.70 6.48
N CYS A 16 5.27 -38.95 7.41
CA CYS A 16 4.99 -37.52 7.56
C CYS A 16 5.32 -36.87 6.21
N GLY A 17 4.28 -36.52 5.46
CA GLY A 17 4.43 -35.83 4.20
C GLY A 17 5.04 -34.43 4.44
N VAL A 18 6.33 -34.29 4.22
CA VAL A 18 6.96 -32.99 4.00
C VAL A 18 6.70 -32.67 2.51
N GLY A 19 5.43 -32.35 2.22
CA GLY A 19 5.04 -31.81 0.93
C GLY A 19 5.22 -30.28 0.90
N PRO A 20 5.17 -29.66 -0.28
CA PRO A 20 5.32 -28.20 -0.44
C PRO A 20 4.15 -27.35 0.13
N GLY A 21 3.32 -27.90 1.02
CA GLY A 21 2.12 -27.24 1.56
C GLY A 21 0.96 -27.24 0.56
N GLU A 22 -0.22 -26.83 1.00
CA GLU A 22 -1.32 -26.52 0.11
C GLU A 22 -0.97 -25.29 -0.73
N ARG A 23 -1.59 -25.12 -1.89
CA ARG A 23 -1.40 -23.96 -2.75
C ARG A 23 -2.68 -23.13 -2.76
N SER A 24 -2.55 -21.82 -2.68
CA SER A 24 -3.70 -20.93 -2.90
C SER A 24 -3.86 -20.72 -4.41
N GLU A 25 -5.03 -21.10 -4.96
CA GLU A 25 -5.30 -20.92 -6.40
C GLU A 25 -5.37 -19.44 -6.74
N GLY A 26 -4.65 -19.02 -7.78
CA GLY A 26 -4.61 -17.66 -8.28
C GLY A 26 -3.20 -17.07 -8.35
N GLU A 27 -3.12 -15.78 -8.61
CA GLU A 27 -1.86 -15.07 -8.81
C GLU A 27 -1.58 -14.08 -7.67
N ALA A 28 -0.32 -13.92 -7.30
CA ALA A 28 0.15 -12.79 -6.51
C ALA A 28 1.17 -11.99 -7.33
N SER A 29 1.13 -10.66 -7.22
CA SER A 29 2.02 -9.77 -7.96
C SER A 29 3.13 -9.20 -7.08
N LEU A 30 4.29 -8.98 -7.69
CA LEU A 30 5.45 -8.33 -7.09
C LEU A 30 5.83 -7.13 -7.96
N ILE A 31 5.97 -5.97 -7.35
CA ILE A 31 6.51 -4.76 -7.97
C ILE A 31 7.66 -4.25 -7.11
N VAL A 32 8.78 -3.94 -7.74
CA VAL A 32 9.94 -3.33 -7.10
C VAL A 32 10.21 -2.00 -7.77
N THR A 33 10.23 -0.95 -6.96
CA THR A 33 10.43 0.43 -7.43
C THR A 33 11.51 1.14 -6.61
N ARG A 34 11.83 2.37 -7.01
CA ARG A 34 12.58 3.32 -6.20
C ARG A 34 11.95 4.71 -6.28
N ASP A 35 12.42 5.58 -5.39
CA ASP A 35 12.05 6.99 -5.34
C ASP A 35 10.53 7.21 -5.28
N TYR A 36 9.90 6.58 -4.27
CA TYR A 36 8.46 6.67 -4.01
C TYR A 36 7.60 6.19 -5.18
N GLY A 37 8.02 5.08 -5.81
CA GLY A 37 7.30 4.47 -6.92
C GLY A 37 7.52 5.12 -8.28
N SER A 38 8.39 6.13 -8.37
CA SER A 38 8.61 6.89 -9.61
C SER A 38 9.35 6.09 -10.69
N GLU A 39 10.19 5.15 -10.29
CA GLU A 39 10.94 4.30 -11.22
C GLU A 39 10.76 2.81 -10.88
N THR A 40 10.32 2.04 -11.87
CA THR A 40 10.16 0.58 -11.74
C THR A 40 11.49 -0.12 -12.03
N ILE A 41 11.87 -1.02 -11.13
CA ILE A 41 13.06 -1.88 -11.26
C ILE A 41 12.64 -3.24 -11.80
N LEU A 42 11.55 -3.83 -11.24
CA LEU A 42 11.09 -5.17 -11.55
C LEU A 42 9.57 -5.29 -11.38
N GLU A 43 8.94 -6.09 -12.23
CA GLU A 43 7.57 -6.59 -12.06
C GLU A 43 7.55 -8.09 -12.29
N ALA A 44 6.87 -8.84 -11.43
CA ALA A 44 6.75 -10.29 -11.52
C ALA A 44 5.40 -10.78 -10.99
N THR A 45 5.06 -12.03 -11.34
CA THR A 45 3.85 -12.70 -10.86
C THR A 45 4.19 -14.12 -10.45
N VAL A 46 3.66 -14.57 -9.32
CA VAL A 46 3.68 -15.98 -8.93
C VAL A 46 2.28 -16.56 -9.08
N VAL A 47 2.21 -17.71 -9.75
CA VAL A 47 0.97 -18.47 -9.92
C VAL A 47 0.88 -19.54 -8.86
N ASP A 48 -0.28 -19.66 -8.21
CA ASP A 48 -0.58 -20.64 -7.16
C ASP A 48 0.51 -20.67 -6.07
N PRO A 49 0.73 -19.55 -5.35
CA PRO A 49 1.73 -19.49 -4.29
C PRO A 49 1.48 -20.59 -3.25
N SER A 50 2.55 -21.24 -2.79
CA SER A 50 2.46 -22.25 -1.73
C SER A 50 2.24 -21.58 -0.37
N GLU A 51 1.64 -22.28 0.60
CA GLU A 51 1.50 -21.79 1.98
C GLU A 51 2.84 -21.42 2.64
N SER A 52 3.95 -21.94 2.15
CA SER A 52 5.28 -21.59 2.62
C SER A 52 5.94 -20.47 1.82
N GLU A 53 5.25 -19.89 0.82
CA GLU A 53 5.75 -18.74 0.09
C GLU A 53 5.79 -17.51 1.00
N THR A 54 6.95 -16.89 1.09
CA THR A 54 7.11 -15.65 1.87
C THR A 54 7.52 -14.52 0.93
N VAL A 55 7.32 -13.29 1.38
CA VAL A 55 7.69 -12.09 0.59
C VAL A 55 9.16 -12.14 0.16
N VAL A 56 10.07 -12.58 1.06
CA VAL A 56 11.48 -12.70 0.72
C VAL A 56 11.75 -13.82 -0.29
N ARG A 57 11.05 -14.97 -0.20
CA ARG A 57 11.23 -16.07 -1.17
C ARG A 57 10.71 -15.69 -2.54
N PHE A 58 9.57 -15.00 -2.60
CA PHE A 58 9.06 -14.48 -3.86
C PHE A 58 10.06 -13.52 -4.50
N LEU A 59 10.59 -12.57 -3.72
CA LEU A 59 11.57 -11.61 -4.20
C LEU A 59 12.88 -12.29 -4.65
N ASP A 60 13.43 -13.21 -3.86
CA ASP A 60 14.70 -13.93 -4.12
C ASP A 60 14.66 -14.79 -5.39
N ARG A 61 13.46 -15.27 -5.77
CA ARG A 61 13.27 -16.02 -7.01
C ARG A 61 13.31 -15.13 -8.25
N GLU A 62 12.85 -13.89 -8.14
CA GLU A 62 12.65 -12.97 -9.25
C GLU A 62 13.78 -11.93 -9.39
N SER A 63 14.64 -11.78 -8.37
CA SER A 63 15.69 -10.76 -8.34
C SER A 63 16.92 -11.20 -7.55
N GLU A 64 18.06 -10.54 -7.80
CA GLU A 64 19.25 -10.74 -6.98
C GLU A 64 19.11 -9.95 -5.68
N ILE A 65 19.08 -10.66 -4.53
CA ILE A 65 18.98 -10.02 -3.22
C ILE A 65 20.12 -10.38 -2.29
N THR A 66 20.39 -9.52 -1.32
CA THR A 66 21.16 -9.87 -0.13
C THR A 66 20.32 -9.65 1.11
N THR A 67 20.45 -10.54 2.07
CA THR A 67 19.66 -10.48 3.31
C THR A 67 20.55 -10.41 4.54
N ARG A 68 19.98 -9.94 5.66
CA ARG A 68 20.59 -9.94 7.01
C ARG A 68 19.63 -10.57 8.01
N TYR A 69 20.12 -10.81 9.22
CA TYR A 69 19.34 -11.33 10.35
C TYR A 69 18.58 -12.63 10.04
N GLY A 70 19.26 -13.60 9.40
CA GLY A 70 18.66 -14.90 9.10
C GLY A 70 17.63 -14.88 7.96
N GLY A 71 17.67 -13.90 7.07
CA GLY A 71 16.77 -13.79 5.92
C GLY A 71 15.56 -12.88 6.14
N ASN A 72 15.36 -12.36 7.35
CA ASN A 72 14.17 -11.52 7.65
C ASN A 72 14.28 -10.09 7.16
N PHE A 73 15.50 -9.61 6.93
CA PHE A 73 15.77 -8.25 6.45
C PHE A 73 16.45 -8.30 5.09
N VAL A 74 15.82 -7.69 4.09
CA VAL A 74 16.40 -7.50 2.75
C VAL A 74 17.32 -6.29 2.81
N HIS A 75 18.61 -6.50 2.55
CA HIS A 75 19.63 -5.46 2.58
C HIS A 75 19.83 -4.80 1.22
N SER A 76 19.79 -5.60 0.14
CA SER A 76 19.86 -5.05 -1.22
C SER A 76 18.96 -5.83 -2.17
N ILE A 77 18.47 -5.15 -3.20
CA ILE A 77 17.78 -5.72 -4.36
C ILE A 77 18.47 -5.18 -5.60
N GLU A 78 18.84 -6.06 -6.56
CA GLU A 78 19.53 -5.70 -7.80
C GLU A 78 20.79 -4.82 -7.56
N GLY A 79 21.52 -5.14 -6.48
CA GLY A 79 22.74 -4.41 -6.10
C GLY A 79 22.51 -3.06 -5.42
N LEU A 80 21.27 -2.57 -5.32
CA LEU A 80 20.92 -1.33 -4.62
C LEU A 80 20.72 -1.63 -3.13
N ALA A 81 21.66 -1.20 -2.30
CA ALA A 81 21.68 -1.45 -0.86
C ALA A 81 21.25 -0.24 -0.06
N GLY A 82 20.69 -0.48 1.14
CA GLY A 82 20.44 0.59 2.10
C GLY A 82 21.70 1.37 2.42
N GLU A 83 21.61 2.69 2.37
CA GLU A 83 22.76 3.60 2.57
C GLU A 83 22.36 4.89 3.30
N TYR A 84 23.38 5.56 3.82
CA TYR A 84 23.27 6.93 4.29
C TYR A 84 24.18 7.82 3.44
N ARG A 85 23.59 8.73 2.68
CA ARG A 85 24.30 9.58 1.73
C ARG A 85 23.73 11.00 1.74
N ASP A 86 24.61 12.00 1.84
CA ASP A 86 24.27 13.44 1.77
C ASP A 86 23.16 13.86 2.76
N GLY A 87 23.19 13.29 3.98
CA GLY A 87 22.18 13.57 5.00
C GLY A 87 20.87 12.82 4.85
N ARG A 88 20.74 11.96 3.82
CA ARG A 88 19.56 11.15 3.52
C ARG A 88 19.81 9.70 3.92
N ALA A 89 18.81 9.10 4.54
CA ALA A 89 18.80 7.69 4.87
C ALA A 89 17.88 6.95 3.87
N LEU A 90 18.47 6.09 3.08
CA LEU A 90 17.81 5.34 2.02
C LEU A 90 17.76 3.86 2.38
N ASP A 91 16.60 3.22 2.23
CA ASP A 91 16.45 1.79 2.48
C ASP A 91 15.22 1.22 1.77
N TRP A 92 15.06 -0.10 1.84
CA TRP A 92 13.97 -0.86 1.28
C TRP A 92 12.80 -0.97 2.25
N PHE A 93 11.62 -0.70 1.75
CA PHE A 93 10.35 -0.86 2.45
C PHE A 93 9.41 -1.68 1.59
N PHE A 94 8.55 -2.50 2.21
CA PHE A 94 7.56 -3.25 1.44
C PHE A 94 6.16 -3.11 2.03
N TYR A 95 5.21 -3.24 1.12
CA TYR A 95 3.78 -3.17 1.37
C TYR A 95 3.14 -4.45 0.86
N VAL A 96 2.13 -4.93 1.56
CA VAL A 96 1.25 -6.00 1.13
C VAL A 96 -0.14 -5.40 1.04
N ASP A 97 -0.74 -5.44 -0.14
CA ASP A 97 -2.04 -4.85 -0.39
C ASP A 97 -2.12 -3.38 0.05
N GLY A 98 -1.06 -2.61 -0.18
CA GLY A 98 -0.95 -1.21 0.18
C GLY A 98 -0.68 -0.91 1.65
N LEU A 99 -0.60 -1.92 2.51
CA LEU A 99 -0.29 -1.77 3.92
C LEU A 99 1.20 -2.05 4.19
N TRP A 100 1.86 -1.17 4.92
CA TRP A 100 3.19 -1.43 5.42
C TRP A 100 3.18 -2.66 6.34
N SER A 101 4.07 -3.61 6.07
CA SER A 101 4.15 -4.83 6.87
C SER A 101 4.88 -4.58 8.19
N GLY A 102 4.24 -4.90 9.31
CA GLY A 102 4.87 -4.95 10.62
C GLY A 102 5.74 -6.20 10.84
N LEU A 103 5.61 -7.23 9.96
CA LEU A 103 6.42 -8.45 9.96
C LEU A 103 7.60 -8.31 9.01
N GLY A 104 8.71 -8.98 9.32
CA GLY A 104 9.83 -9.11 8.39
C GLY A 104 9.44 -9.88 7.12
N ALA A 105 10.15 -9.62 6.01
CA ALA A 105 9.83 -10.24 4.72
C ALA A 105 9.97 -11.78 4.73
N GLY A 106 10.79 -12.34 5.62
CA GLY A 106 10.92 -13.77 5.81
C GLY A 106 9.78 -14.42 6.62
N GLU A 107 9.00 -13.61 7.34
CA GLU A 107 7.88 -14.06 8.18
C GLU A 107 6.51 -13.75 7.53
N ARG A 108 6.46 -12.81 6.60
CA ARG A 108 5.23 -12.44 5.90
C ARG A 108 4.97 -13.42 4.76
N GLU A 109 3.93 -14.24 4.92
CA GLU A 109 3.45 -15.16 3.89
C GLU A 109 2.75 -14.41 2.75
N VAL A 110 2.80 -15.01 1.55
CA VAL A 110 2.17 -14.53 0.32
C VAL A 110 1.03 -15.46 -0.06
N SER A 111 -0.14 -14.90 -0.30
CA SER A 111 -1.33 -15.61 -0.77
C SER A 111 -1.75 -15.12 -2.15
N ALA A 112 -2.51 -15.95 -2.88
CA ALA A 112 -3.12 -15.52 -4.13
C ALA A 112 -4.01 -14.29 -3.93
N GLY A 113 -4.03 -13.42 -4.93
CA GLY A 113 -4.73 -12.14 -4.91
C GLY A 113 -3.89 -10.99 -4.34
N GLN A 114 -2.81 -11.26 -3.61
CA GLN A 114 -2.03 -10.23 -2.96
C GLN A 114 -1.10 -9.48 -3.91
N ARG A 115 -0.90 -8.20 -3.60
CA ARG A 115 0.05 -7.31 -4.25
C ARG A 115 1.19 -6.98 -3.30
N ILE A 116 2.40 -7.37 -3.67
CA ILE A 116 3.62 -7.10 -2.92
C ILE A 116 4.34 -5.95 -3.64
N TRP A 117 4.57 -4.86 -2.93
CA TRP A 117 5.26 -3.71 -3.47
C TRP A 117 6.47 -3.35 -2.62
N TRP A 118 7.66 -3.44 -3.20
CA TRP A 118 8.91 -2.97 -2.61
C TRP A 118 9.27 -1.61 -3.19
N ASP A 119 9.72 -0.70 -2.32
CA ASP A 119 10.20 0.61 -2.75
C ASP A 119 11.47 1.01 -2.00
N TYR A 120 12.50 1.40 -2.75
CA TYR A 120 13.72 1.98 -2.22
C TYR A 120 13.54 3.48 -2.09
N ARG A 121 13.46 3.97 -0.87
CA ARG A 121 13.13 5.37 -0.63
C ARG A 121 13.93 6.02 0.47
N ASP A 122 13.98 7.34 0.44
CA ASP A 122 14.39 8.15 1.57
C ASP A 122 13.39 8.01 2.72
N TRP A 123 13.87 7.71 3.92
CA TRP A 123 13.02 7.60 5.10
C TRP A 123 13.37 8.62 6.18
N THR A 124 14.19 9.62 5.85
CA THR A 124 14.62 10.67 6.77
C THR A 124 13.45 11.49 7.29
N THR A 125 12.54 11.90 6.39
CA THR A 125 11.35 12.70 6.72
C THR A 125 10.19 11.85 7.24
N ALA A 126 9.91 10.71 6.59
CA ALA A 126 8.85 9.80 6.99
C ALA A 126 9.42 8.40 7.20
N THR A 127 9.78 8.07 8.44
CA THR A 127 10.32 6.75 8.79
C THR A 127 9.32 5.65 8.43
N ARG A 128 8.04 5.88 8.68
CA ARG A 128 6.95 4.95 8.37
C ARG A 128 5.93 5.63 7.48
N VAL A 129 5.52 4.92 6.44
CA VAL A 129 4.33 5.23 5.65
C VAL A 129 3.39 4.05 5.86
N PRO A 130 2.37 4.17 6.73
CA PRO A 130 1.58 3.01 7.16
C PRO A 130 0.74 2.41 6.05
N VAL A 131 0.32 3.23 5.09
CA VAL A 131 -0.56 2.84 3.99
C VAL A 131 -0.28 3.70 2.76
N VAL A 132 -0.42 3.11 1.57
CA VAL A 132 -0.24 3.78 0.29
C VAL A 132 -1.45 3.55 -0.61
N VAL A 133 -1.72 4.45 -1.54
CA VAL A 133 -2.83 4.31 -2.49
C VAL A 133 -2.48 3.44 -3.71
N GLY A 134 -1.21 3.14 -3.89
CA GLY A 134 -0.66 2.49 -5.09
C GLY A 134 -1.05 1.04 -5.31
N SER A 135 -1.75 0.42 -4.37
CA SER A 135 -2.29 -0.94 -4.49
C SER A 135 -3.80 -0.95 -4.75
N TRP A 136 -4.39 0.16 -5.24
CA TRP A 136 -5.81 0.22 -5.53
C TRP A 136 -6.36 -1.05 -6.20
N PRO A 137 -7.51 -1.59 -5.79
CA PRO A 137 -8.44 -1.10 -4.77
C PRO A 137 -8.06 -1.47 -3.33
N GLU A 138 -6.98 -2.24 -3.13
CA GLU A 138 -6.53 -2.63 -1.79
C GLU A 138 -5.96 -1.45 -0.99
N PRO A 139 -6.15 -1.43 0.32
CA PRO A 139 -6.80 -2.45 1.18
C PRO A 139 -8.30 -2.19 1.39
N LEU A 140 -9.02 -1.52 0.49
CA LEU A 140 -10.46 -1.24 0.62
C LEU A 140 -11.32 -2.46 0.29
N ALA A 141 -10.85 -3.32 -0.62
CA ALA A 141 -11.57 -4.52 -1.01
C ALA A 141 -11.54 -5.60 0.10
N PRO A 142 -12.59 -6.45 0.19
CA PRO A 142 -13.79 -6.41 -0.65
C PRO A 142 -14.86 -5.43 -0.15
N ARG A 143 -14.66 -4.74 0.99
CA ARG A 143 -15.67 -3.88 1.60
C ARG A 143 -15.07 -2.72 2.38
N ALA A 144 -15.65 -1.52 2.21
CA ALA A 144 -15.25 -0.32 2.93
C ALA A 144 -16.45 0.48 3.45
N ALA A 145 -16.26 1.20 4.55
CA ALA A 145 -17.23 2.15 5.06
C ALA A 145 -17.04 3.51 4.39
N VAL A 146 -18.03 3.96 3.61
CA VAL A 146 -17.95 5.20 2.85
C VAL A 146 -18.75 6.31 3.55
N SER A 147 -18.10 7.45 3.79
CA SER A 147 -18.75 8.67 4.29
C SER A 147 -18.51 9.80 3.31
N CYS A 148 -19.56 10.29 2.67
CA CYS A 148 -19.48 11.34 1.67
C CYS A 148 -20.18 12.62 2.14
N ARG A 149 -19.44 13.73 2.09
CA ARG A 149 -19.88 15.10 2.43
C ARG A 149 -19.66 16.06 1.25
N ALA A 150 -19.55 15.52 0.04
CA ALA A 150 -19.43 16.25 -1.21
C ALA A 150 -20.79 16.37 -1.90
N PRO A 151 -20.90 17.11 -3.02
CA PRO A 151 -22.09 17.10 -3.87
C PRO A 151 -22.48 15.69 -4.31
N ALA A 152 -23.79 15.43 -4.45
CA ALA A 152 -24.33 14.11 -4.77
C ALA A 152 -23.67 13.47 -5.99
N SER A 153 -23.41 14.22 -7.05
CA SER A 153 -22.74 13.72 -8.26
C SER A 153 -21.31 13.21 -8.00
N THR A 154 -20.59 13.81 -7.06
CA THR A 154 -19.26 13.34 -6.64
C THR A 154 -19.37 12.08 -5.79
N CYS A 155 -20.33 12.03 -4.86
CA CYS A 155 -20.60 10.83 -4.05
C CYS A 155 -21.01 9.64 -4.92
N ASP A 156 -21.88 9.85 -5.90
CA ASP A 156 -22.31 8.82 -6.85
C ASP A 156 -21.12 8.28 -7.68
N ARG A 157 -20.24 9.19 -8.14
CA ARG A 157 -19.02 8.82 -8.87
C ARG A 157 -18.10 7.94 -8.03
N VAL A 158 -17.76 8.37 -6.81
CA VAL A 158 -16.91 7.58 -5.90
C VAL A 158 -17.53 6.22 -5.63
N SER A 159 -18.84 6.16 -5.39
CA SER A 159 -19.55 4.90 -5.15
C SER A 159 -19.48 3.98 -6.37
N ALA A 160 -19.63 4.51 -7.58
CA ALA A 160 -19.52 3.74 -8.82
C ALA A 160 -18.09 3.19 -9.02
N GLN A 161 -17.05 4.03 -8.83
CA GLN A 161 -15.66 3.60 -8.98
C GLN A 161 -15.26 2.53 -7.96
N LEU A 162 -15.72 2.64 -6.71
CA LEU A 162 -15.52 1.62 -5.69
C LEU A 162 -16.22 0.31 -6.09
N ALA A 163 -17.46 0.37 -6.56
CA ALA A 163 -18.20 -0.81 -7.01
C ALA A 163 -17.55 -1.48 -8.24
N ASP A 164 -17.10 -0.68 -9.23
CA ASP A 164 -16.40 -1.18 -10.42
C ASP A 164 -15.06 -1.84 -10.05
N ALA A 165 -14.42 -1.40 -8.96
CA ALA A 165 -13.20 -1.98 -8.40
C ALA A 165 -13.47 -3.17 -7.45
N GLY A 166 -14.72 -3.61 -7.29
CA GLY A 166 -15.07 -4.75 -6.44
C GLY A 166 -15.16 -4.41 -4.95
N VAL A 167 -15.28 -3.14 -4.59
CA VAL A 167 -15.42 -2.68 -3.20
C VAL A 167 -16.88 -2.43 -2.88
N GLU A 168 -17.46 -3.25 -2.02
CA GLU A 168 -18.84 -3.07 -1.54
C GLU A 168 -18.91 -2.02 -0.43
N ALA A 169 -19.95 -1.21 -0.44
CA ALA A 169 -20.25 -0.33 0.67
C ALA A 169 -20.65 -1.14 1.92
N GLY A 170 -20.03 -0.83 3.05
CA GLY A 170 -20.25 -1.52 4.31
C GLY A 170 -20.43 -0.55 5.48
N SER A 171 -20.70 -1.09 6.64
CA SER A 171 -20.73 -0.36 7.91
C SER A 171 -20.07 -1.18 9.01
N GLY A 172 -19.32 -0.51 9.89
CA GLY A 172 -18.62 -1.14 11.02
C GLY A 172 -17.24 -0.56 11.25
N GLY A 173 -16.82 -0.46 12.51
CA GLY A 173 -15.55 0.16 12.91
C GLY A 173 -14.29 -0.65 12.54
N SER A 174 -14.45 -1.91 12.11
CA SER A 174 -13.34 -2.77 11.68
C SER A 174 -13.09 -2.75 10.16
N LEU A 175 -13.86 -1.97 9.40
CA LEU A 175 -13.68 -1.82 7.96
C LEU A 175 -12.76 -0.66 7.63
N PRO A 176 -11.97 -0.77 6.55
CA PRO A 176 -11.35 0.40 5.94
C PRO A 176 -12.39 1.49 5.66
N ARG A 177 -11.98 2.74 5.76
CA ARG A 177 -12.88 3.89 5.59
C ARG A 177 -12.52 4.67 4.32
N VAL A 178 -13.53 5.24 3.69
CA VAL A 178 -13.36 6.24 2.60
C VAL A 178 -14.11 7.49 3.02
N LEU A 179 -13.39 8.58 3.26
CA LEU A 179 -13.92 9.89 3.57
C LEU A 179 -13.86 10.78 2.34
N VAL A 180 -15.01 11.26 1.89
CA VAL A 180 -15.14 12.07 0.69
C VAL A 180 -15.72 13.43 1.06
N GLY A 181 -15.01 14.52 0.76
CA GLY A 181 -15.51 15.87 1.02
C GLY A 181 -14.42 16.93 1.05
N PRO A 182 -14.80 18.24 1.02
CA PRO A 182 -13.87 19.33 1.21
C PRO A 182 -13.11 19.19 2.55
N TRP A 183 -11.83 19.55 2.54
CA TRP A 183 -10.99 19.47 3.73
C TRP A 183 -11.63 20.13 4.96
N ALA A 184 -12.22 21.29 4.79
CA ALA A 184 -12.91 22.01 5.87
C ALA A 184 -14.00 21.20 6.58
N GLN A 185 -14.53 20.13 5.96
CA GLN A 185 -15.53 19.24 6.55
C GLN A 185 -14.94 17.92 7.06
N LEU A 186 -13.72 17.58 6.66
CA LEU A 186 -13.07 16.31 7.04
C LEU A 186 -12.02 16.50 8.14
N ARG A 187 -11.45 17.68 8.29
CA ARG A 187 -10.33 17.96 9.20
C ARG A 187 -10.56 17.60 10.67
N ASP A 188 -11.82 17.59 11.11
CA ASP A 188 -12.20 17.24 12.48
C ASP A 188 -12.36 15.71 12.68
N ASP A 189 -12.15 14.89 11.65
CA ASP A 189 -12.07 13.43 11.78
C ASP A 189 -10.66 13.05 12.24
N ASP A 190 -10.56 12.24 13.30
CA ASP A 190 -9.29 11.90 13.94
C ASP A 190 -8.26 11.33 12.95
N ALA A 191 -8.70 10.48 12.00
CA ALA A 191 -7.79 9.94 10.98
C ALA A 191 -7.38 10.98 9.95
N ALA A 192 -8.31 11.87 9.52
CA ALA A 192 -7.98 12.94 8.59
C ALA A 192 -7.00 13.95 9.23
N ALA A 193 -7.15 14.26 10.52
CA ALA A 193 -6.31 15.19 11.24
C ALA A 193 -4.81 14.81 11.20
N LEU A 194 -4.47 13.53 11.01
CA LEU A 194 -3.07 13.09 10.84
C LEU A 194 -2.34 13.81 9.70
N LEU A 195 -3.05 14.32 8.69
CA LEU A 195 -2.44 15.12 7.61
C LEU A 195 -1.87 16.45 8.12
N GLU A 196 -2.46 17.04 9.16
CA GLU A 196 -2.00 18.32 9.73
C GLU A 196 -0.66 18.16 10.47
N ASP A 197 -0.40 16.94 11.01
CA ASP A 197 0.85 16.60 11.69
C ASP A 197 2.01 16.27 10.72
N GLY A 198 1.72 16.27 9.42
CA GLY A 198 2.69 16.12 8.35
C GLY A 198 3.15 14.69 8.07
N PRO A 199 4.18 14.52 7.20
CA PRO A 199 4.58 13.20 6.68
C PRO A 199 5.10 12.23 7.74
N GLN A 200 5.68 12.74 8.84
CA GLN A 200 6.21 11.90 9.91
C GLN A 200 5.10 11.15 10.66
N ALA A 201 3.93 11.77 10.80
CA ALA A 201 2.77 11.18 11.46
C ALA A 201 1.90 10.39 10.48
N SER A 202 1.56 11.00 9.35
CA SER A 202 0.61 10.45 8.38
C SER A 202 1.24 9.54 7.31
N GLY A 203 2.52 9.71 6.99
CA GLY A 203 3.15 9.14 5.80
C GLY A 203 2.79 9.86 4.50
N VAL A 204 1.97 10.89 4.54
CA VAL A 204 1.47 11.63 3.37
C VAL A 204 2.25 12.94 3.21
N PHE A 205 2.82 13.14 2.03
CA PHE A 205 3.59 14.34 1.69
C PHE A 205 2.71 15.46 1.14
N ALA A 206 1.65 15.76 1.89
CA ALA A 206 0.76 16.88 1.66
C ALA A 206 0.17 17.36 2.99
N ARG A 207 -0.24 18.61 3.04
CA ARG A 207 -1.01 19.17 4.15
C ARG A 207 -1.94 20.25 3.68
N PHE A 208 -2.99 20.50 4.43
CA PHE A 208 -3.84 21.67 4.23
C PHE A 208 -3.44 22.76 5.22
N GLY A 209 -3.33 23.98 4.72
CA GLY A 209 -3.04 25.17 5.50
C GLY A 209 -4.01 26.31 5.15
N ASP A 210 -3.79 27.48 5.72
CA ASP A 210 -4.62 28.67 5.49
C ASP A 210 -4.69 29.09 4.02
N HIS A 211 -3.74 28.64 3.21
CA HIS A 211 -3.61 28.99 1.80
C HIS A 211 -3.97 27.85 0.85
N GLY A 212 -4.57 26.77 1.33
CA GLY A 212 -5.01 25.64 0.53
C GLY A 212 -4.19 24.37 0.71
N LEU A 213 -4.13 23.52 -0.31
CA LEU A 213 -3.36 22.31 -0.34
C LEU A 213 -1.88 22.61 -0.61
N VAL A 214 -1.00 22.16 0.25
CA VAL A 214 0.45 22.25 0.09
C VAL A 214 0.99 20.88 -0.26
N ALA A 215 1.56 20.74 -1.45
CA ALA A 215 2.35 19.57 -1.83
C ALA A 215 3.75 19.67 -1.23
N LEU A 216 4.29 18.56 -0.74
CA LEU A 216 5.60 18.49 -0.13
C LEU A 216 6.55 17.64 -1.00
N ASP A 217 7.82 18.01 -0.98
CA ASP A 217 8.90 17.21 -1.54
C ASP A 217 9.30 16.06 -0.58
N VAL A 218 10.30 15.27 -0.97
CA VAL A 218 10.82 14.14 -0.16
C VAL A 218 11.43 14.61 1.18
N GLY A 219 11.89 15.85 1.26
CA GLY A 219 12.41 16.47 2.47
C GLY A 219 11.31 16.98 3.43
N GLY A 220 10.05 16.97 2.98
CA GLY A 220 8.92 17.55 3.70
C GLY A 220 8.77 19.06 3.52
N GLU A 221 9.55 19.65 2.61
CA GLU A 221 9.48 21.08 2.32
C GLU A 221 8.39 21.38 1.27
N PRO A 222 7.76 22.56 1.30
CA PRO A 222 6.73 22.94 0.33
C PRO A 222 7.26 22.98 -1.11
N ALA A 223 6.76 22.09 -1.96
CA ALA A 223 7.03 22.07 -3.39
C ALA A 223 6.00 22.87 -4.21
N GLY A 224 4.79 23.07 -3.65
CA GLY A 224 3.75 23.89 -4.26
C GLY A 224 2.57 24.13 -3.32
N THR A 225 1.84 25.23 -3.57
CA THR A 225 0.63 25.59 -2.80
C THR A 225 -0.51 25.94 -3.75
N TYR A 226 -1.66 25.29 -3.55
CA TYR A 226 -2.80 25.33 -4.45
C TYR A 226 -4.07 25.76 -3.69
N ARG A 227 -4.64 26.90 -4.05
CA ARG A 227 -5.72 27.55 -3.29
C ARG A 227 -7.09 26.98 -3.60
N ASP A 228 -7.42 26.90 -4.88
CA ASP A 228 -8.77 26.60 -5.35
C ASP A 228 -8.77 25.41 -6.30
N GLY A 229 -9.77 24.54 -6.18
CA GLY A 229 -9.97 23.40 -7.06
C GLY A 229 -8.88 22.35 -7.02
N ALA A 230 -8.03 22.35 -5.97
CA ALA A 230 -7.03 21.32 -5.77
C ALA A 230 -7.63 20.13 -5.02
N GLY A 231 -7.32 18.93 -5.49
CA GLY A 231 -7.79 17.68 -4.92
C GLY A 231 -6.65 16.77 -4.47
N LEU A 232 -6.93 15.88 -3.51
CA LEU A 232 -6.00 14.92 -2.94
C LEU A 232 -6.68 13.58 -2.76
N VAL A 233 -6.02 12.53 -3.23
CA VAL A 233 -6.28 11.13 -2.84
C VAL A 233 -5.09 10.64 -2.03
N ALA A 234 -5.34 10.33 -0.78
CA ALA A 234 -4.31 9.84 0.14
C ALA A 234 -4.92 8.78 1.07
N ALA A 235 -4.06 8.00 1.69
CA ALA A 235 -4.48 7.06 2.72
C ALA A 235 -3.66 7.31 3.99
N VAL A 236 -4.31 7.19 5.14
CA VAL A 236 -3.72 7.34 6.47
C VAL A 236 -4.10 6.18 7.36
N ARG A 237 -3.30 5.90 8.37
CA ARG A 237 -3.58 4.84 9.34
C ARG A 237 -2.99 5.21 10.70
N ASP A 238 -3.83 5.18 11.74
CA ASP A 238 -3.39 5.33 13.11
C ASP A 238 -3.11 3.95 13.72
N GLY A 239 -1.86 3.70 14.06
CA GLY A 239 -1.42 2.42 14.66
C GLY A 239 -1.88 1.20 13.86
N GLU A 240 -2.65 0.33 14.53
CA GLU A 240 -3.21 -0.90 13.95
C GLU A 240 -4.68 -0.75 13.50
N GLU A 241 -5.25 0.45 13.58
CA GLU A 241 -6.62 0.71 13.13
C GLU A 241 -6.76 0.46 11.61
N PRO A 242 -7.98 0.17 11.13
CA PRO A 242 -8.23 0.08 9.70
C PRO A 242 -7.86 1.37 8.98
N PRO A 243 -7.27 1.31 7.78
CA PRO A 243 -6.86 2.49 7.05
C PRO A 243 -8.05 3.37 6.66
N THR A 244 -7.80 4.67 6.58
CA THR A 244 -8.76 5.65 6.10
C THR A 244 -8.23 6.30 4.83
N TRP A 245 -8.96 6.15 3.74
CA TRP A 245 -8.72 6.85 2.48
C TRP A 245 -9.42 8.19 2.47
N LEU A 246 -8.73 9.20 2.01
CA LEU A 246 -9.18 10.57 1.91
C LEU A 246 -9.31 10.95 0.45
N VAL A 247 -10.53 11.23 0.00
CA VAL A 247 -10.84 11.83 -1.29
C VAL A 247 -11.30 13.25 -0.99
N THR A 248 -10.35 14.17 -0.96
CA THR A 248 -10.57 15.51 -0.41
C THR A 248 -10.05 16.61 -1.34
N GLY A 249 -10.27 17.84 -0.97
CA GLY A 249 -9.81 18.98 -1.74
C GLY A 249 -10.04 20.30 -1.02
N THR A 250 -9.53 21.38 -1.61
CA THR A 250 -9.68 22.74 -1.10
C THR A 250 -11.13 23.22 -1.13
N ASP A 251 -11.92 22.69 -2.08
CA ASP A 251 -13.33 22.97 -2.29
C ASP A 251 -14.03 21.79 -2.99
N ASP A 252 -15.34 21.91 -3.28
CA ASP A 252 -16.12 20.87 -3.96
C ASP A 252 -15.59 20.51 -5.36
N ARG A 253 -15.00 21.50 -6.08
CA ARG A 253 -14.36 21.26 -7.38
C ARG A 253 -13.11 20.39 -7.24
N GLY A 254 -12.28 20.69 -6.25
CA GLY A 254 -11.11 19.89 -5.92
C GLY A 254 -11.48 18.47 -5.50
N VAL A 255 -12.52 18.27 -4.69
CA VAL A 255 -13.03 16.93 -4.35
C VAL A 255 -13.52 16.19 -5.59
N GLY A 256 -14.24 16.86 -6.48
CA GLY A 256 -14.67 16.27 -7.75
C GLY A 256 -13.51 15.81 -8.62
N ALA A 257 -12.44 16.62 -8.70
CA ALA A 257 -11.22 16.28 -9.42
C ALA A 257 -10.44 15.13 -8.74
N ALA A 258 -10.37 15.09 -7.41
CA ALA A 258 -9.80 13.97 -6.67
C ALA A 258 -10.57 12.65 -6.91
N ALA A 259 -11.91 12.74 -6.94
CA ALA A 259 -12.75 11.58 -7.23
C ALA A 259 -12.45 10.97 -8.62
N GLU A 260 -12.06 11.77 -9.61
CA GLU A 260 -11.68 11.29 -10.95
C GLU A 260 -10.39 10.45 -10.96
N LEU A 261 -9.57 10.55 -9.91
CA LEU A 261 -8.32 9.83 -9.78
C LEU A 261 -8.47 8.41 -9.19
N LEU A 262 -9.68 8.01 -8.74
CA LEU A 262 -9.91 6.70 -8.14
C LEU A 262 -9.96 5.61 -9.22
N ASP A 263 -8.84 5.33 -9.86
CA ASP A 263 -8.63 4.21 -10.76
C ASP A 263 -7.18 3.72 -10.72
N ALA A 264 -6.96 2.46 -11.15
CA ALA A 264 -5.66 1.83 -11.10
C ALA A 264 -4.59 2.61 -11.88
N GLY A 265 -4.91 3.13 -13.05
CA GLY A 265 -3.96 3.85 -13.90
C GLY A 265 -3.46 5.16 -13.27
N GLN A 266 -4.29 5.80 -12.44
CA GLN A 266 -3.93 7.03 -11.74
C GLN A 266 -3.20 6.76 -10.41
N LEU A 267 -3.52 5.67 -9.73
CA LEU A 267 -3.05 5.40 -8.37
C LEU A 267 -1.88 4.44 -8.30
N GLU A 268 -1.69 3.57 -9.29
CA GLU A 268 -0.66 2.53 -9.27
C GLU A 268 0.73 3.09 -8.97
N ARG A 269 1.45 2.42 -8.05
CA ARG A 269 2.81 2.78 -7.61
C ARG A 269 2.94 4.18 -7.01
N ARG A 270 1.87 4.75 -6.45
CA ARG A 270 1.89 6.08 -5.84
C ARG A 270 1.58 6.01 -4.35
N TYR A 271 2.26 6.82 -3.59
CA TYR A 271 2.04 6.94 -2.15
C TYR A 271 0.77 7.74 -1.86
N ALA A 272 0.61 8.84 -2.55
CA ALA A 272 -0.60 9.66 -2.63
C ALA A 272 -0.60 10.42 -3.96
N VAL A 273 -1.75 10.98 -4.35
CA VAL A 273 -1.90 11.72 -5.62
C VAL A 273 -2.66 12.99 -5.38
N MET A 274 -2.18 14.08 -5.96
CA MET A 274 -2.92 15.33 -5.99
C MET A 274 -3.26 15.75 -7.42
N THR A 275 -4.26 16.62 -7.54
CA THR A 275 -4.57 17.31 -8.80
C THR A 275 -4.83 18.78 -8.57
N ALA A 276 -4.36 19.62 -9.47
CA ALA A 276 -4.64 21.05 -9.47
C ALA A 276 -4.55 21.59 -10.89
N GLY A 277 -5.51 22.41 -11.29
CA GLY A 277 -5.53 23.02 -12.63
C GLY A 277 -5.63 22.01 -13.79
N GLY A 278 -6.06 20.78 -13.53
CA GLY A 278 -6.12 19.69 -14.51
C GLY A 278 -4.82 18.88 -14.62
N GLU A 279 -3.79 19.23 -13.86
CA GLU A 279 -2.56 18.43 -13.76
C GLU A 279 -2.65 17.44 -12.59
N VAL A 280 -2.03 16.28 -12.75
CA VAL A 280 -1.97 15.22 -11.73
C VAL A 280 -0.51 15.03 -11.32
N ALA A 281 -0.26 15.03 -10.02
CA ALA A 281 1.07 14.84 -9.46
C ALA A 281 1.08 13.73 -8.40
N ALA A 282 2.09 12.87 -8.44
CA ALA A 282 2.40 11.95 -7.35
C ALA A 282 2.99 12.72 -6.16
N LEU A 283 2.77 12.20 -4.96
CA LEU A 283 3.36 12.71 -3.73
C LEU A 283 4.19 11.61 -3.04
N PRO A 284 5.35 11.96 -2.47
CA PRO A 284 6.00 13.29 -2.50
C PRO A 284 6.32 13.77 -3.90
N VAL A 285 6.50 15.10 -4.05
CA VAL A 285 7.04 15.65 -5.30
C VAL A 285 8.51 15.26 -5.38
N VAL A 286 8.85 14.46 -6.37
CA VAL A 286 10.24 14.06 -6.67
C VAL A 286 10.74 14.99 -7.77
N GLU A 287 11.84 15.72 -7.51
CA GLU A 287 12.47 16.51 -8.55
C GLU A 287 13.02 15.58 -9.65
N ALA A 288 12.72 15.91 -10.91
CA ALA A 288 13.32 15.21 -12.03
C ALA A 288 14.82 15.49 -12.03
N GLY A 289 15.62 14.46 -11.78
CA GLY A 289 17.08 14.50 -11.78
C GLY A 289 17.69 14.67 -13.17
#